data_eea28ac5dc1a080de81905a4c7431455
#
_entry.id   eea28ac5dc1a080de81905a4c7431455
#
_cell.length_a   1.000
_cell.length_b   1.000
_cell.length_c   1.000
_cell.angle_alpha   90.00
_cell.angle_beta   90.00
_cell.angle_gamma   90.00
#
_symmetry.space_group_name_H-M   'P 1'
#
loop_
_entity.id
_entity.type
_entity.pdbx_description
1 polymer ?
#
loop_
_entity_poly.entity_id
_entity_poly.type
_entity_poly.pdbx_seq_one_letter_code
_entity_poly.pdbx_strand_id
1 'polypeptide(L)'
;MEVKAIKGAKAWLEIGKKAPIPILKASAKLLTKQIKAGASLAELSHTIERDPALCLHLFLAANKKSRQHNPGQGVEILSLNHVVTILGMKGLVDCVKKAPQLKLHKSDAYQKAYLQAQSCSAFGGNLMEHWVKVNHGGSAERLKWATILAGAPRWIMWREAYVQMRKCDWLIHHDFVATKRAEKKVFGCSLDEILCLLGRKLMLPSLAQNVLEAKQLPTLKQWGQLLHHRYLDFIDADLKLKRLKSNPNTLMAVILHMAEQLPLGWMTTKTLRAQKALGRLTGQSHEAVVRQNHLLAVAVSHHAGAWPVLTPATSLLWPPAANNQSPWLRRPMLCLLPDKEKVKEEVLKPQAVQSDSTALPGTPPPRKANKRLLVDIIAQFKRDVHTFSNVHEILLTCNKAIYEGLGMRRTCICVLGKGNDHLRPLYCVGIPQNSKVHGLKVVLAENRFFGKLLSKVASYKVDQDNFEQVLNMLSSNVVD
;
A
#
# COMPACT_ATOMS: atom_id res chain seq x y z
N MET A 1 -13.17 32.59 11.59
CA MET A 1 -13.58 31.39 12.34
C MET A 1 -12.50 30.33 12.14
N GLU A 2 -11.75 30.02 13.17
CA GLU A 2 -10.83 28.86 13.12
C GLU A 2 -11.64 27.59 13.06
N VAL A 3 -11.58 26.88 11.96
CA VAL A 3 -12.14 25.54 11.86
C VAL A 3 -11.32 24.65 12.80
N LYS A 4 -11.86 24.37 13.99
CA LYS A 4 -11.24 23.43 14.94
C LYS A 4 -10.90 22.16 14.18
N ALA A 5 -9.61 21.80 14.17
CA ALA A 5 -9.16 20.57 13.51
C ALA A 5 -9.89 19.36 14.13
N ILE A 6 -10.66 18.65 13.33
CA ILE A 6 -11.38 17.45 13.75
C ILE A 6 -10.35 16.39 14.10
N LYS A 7 -10.32 15.94 15.35
CA LYS A 7 -9.36 14.94 15.84
C LYS A 7 -10.06 13.88 16.70
N GLY A 8 -9.62 12.64 16.49
CA GLY A 8 -10.07 11.49 17.26
C GLY A 8 -11.23 10.71 16.63
N ALA A 9 -11.28 9.42 16.90
CA ALA A 9 -12.19 8.48 16.25
C ALA A 9 -13.68 8.80 16.48
N LYS A 10 -14.04 9.30 17.67
CA LYS A 10 -15.44 9.69 17.98
C LYS A 10 -15.90 10.88 17.14
N ALA A 11 -15.03 11.88 16.94
CA ALA A 11 -15.39 13.06 16.14
C ALA A 11 -15.61 12.69 14.66
N TRP A 12 -14.76 11.84 14.11
CA TRP A 12 -14.92 11.31 12.75
C TRP A 12 -16.13 10.41 12.61
N LEU A 13 -16.46 9.62 13.65
CA LEU A 13 -17.70 8.82 13.67
C LEU A 13 -18.95 9.72 13.57
N GLU A 14 -19.02 10.84 14.27
CA GLU A 14 -20.17 11.75 14.21
C GLU A 14 -20.36 12.36 12.81
N ILE A 15 -19.27 12.65 12.08
CA ILE A 15 -19.34 13.07 10.69
C ILE A 15 -19.83 11.94 9.80
N GLY A 16 -19.21 10.76 9.92
CA GLY A 16 -19.55 9.62 9.08
C GLY A 16 -20.95 9.07 9.30
N LYS A 17 -21.52 9.20 10.51
CA LYS A 17 -22.94 8.83 10.79
C LYS A 17 -23.94 9.58 9.94
N LYS A 18 -23.65 10.85 9.64
CA LYS A 18 -24.54 11.75 8.88
C LYS A 18 -24.24 11.69 7.39
N ALA A 19 -23.14 11.06 7.00
CA ALA A 19 -22.68 10.99 5.63
C ALA A 19 -23.64 10.17 4.78
N PRO A 20 -24.21 10.72 3.71
CA PRO A 20 -24.97 9.93 2.77
C PRO A 20 -24.04 9.03 1.97
N ILE A 21 -24.52 7.83 1.63
CA ILE A 21 -23.83 6.89 0.74
C ILE A 21 -24.61 6.86 -0.58
N PRO A 22 -24.33 7.77 -1.53
CA PRO A 22 -25.16 7.88 -2.71
C PRO A 22 -24.84 6.78 -3.73
N ILE A 23 -25.92 6.30 -4.36
CA ILE A 23 -25.87 5.39 -5.51
C ILE A 23 -25.81 6.20 -6.80
N LEU A 24 -25.29 5.60 -7.87
CA LEU A 24 -25.29 6.26 -9.18
C LEU A 24 -26.71 6.44 -9.71
N LYS A 25 -27.03 7.65 -10.13
CA LYS A 25 -28.34 7.95 -10.76
C LYS A 25 -28.61 7.07 -11.99
N ALA A 26 -27.55 6.72 -12.75
CA ALA A 26 -27.64 5.82 -13.90
C ALA A 26 -28.06 4.40 -13.46
N SER A 27 -27.44 3.85 -12.42
CA SER A 27 -27.76 2.53 -11.86
C SER A 27 -29.21 2.49 -11.34
N ALA A 28 -29.62 3.53 -10.62
CA ALA A 28 -30.98 3.66 -10.13
C ALA A 28 -32.03 3.65 -11.24
N LYS A 29 -31.80 4.43 -12.30
CA LYS A 29 -32.69 4.48 -13.48
C LYS A 29 -32.71 3.15 -14.22
N LEU A 30 -31.55 2.54 -14.47
CA LEU A 30 -31.44 1.28 -15.20
C LEU A 30 -32.16 0.16 -14.44
N LEU A 31 -31.88 -0.01 -13.15
CA LEU A 31 -32.52 -1.04 -12.32
C LEU A 31 -34.04 -0.86 -12.29
N THR A 32 -34.52 0.37 -12.10
CA THR A 32 -35.96 0.65 -12.10
C THR A 32 -36.61 0.32 -13.46
N LYS A 33 -35.92 0.61 -14.58
CA LYS A 33 -36.40 0.27 -15.93
C LYS A 33 -36.46 -1.24 -16.13
N GLN A 34 -35.41 -1.96 -15.72
CA GLN A 34 -35.32 -3.43 -15.82
C GLN A 34 -36.42 -4.11 -15.00
N ILE A 35 -36.67 -3.67 -13.77
CA ILE A 35 -37.74 -4.22 -12.92
C ILE A 35 -39.12 -4.02 -13.59
N LYS A 36 -39.39 -2.83 -14.14
CA LYS A 36 -40.65 -2.56 -14.87
C LYS A 36 -40.81 -3.40 -16.14
N ALA A 37 -39.72 -3.75 -16.80
CA ALA A 37 -39.67 -4.58 -17.98
C ALA A 37 -39.75 -6.09 -17.70
N GLY A 38 -39.80 -6.50 -16.40
CA GLY A 38 -39.81 -7.91 -16.03
C GLY A 38 -38.47 -8.63 -16.25
N ALA A 39 -37.36 -7.89 -16.17
CA ALA A 39 -36.02 -8.45 -16.36
C ALA A 39 -35.73 -9.63 -15.44
N SER A 40 -34.92 -10.55 -15.93
CA SER A 40 -34.48 -11.72 -15.16
C SER A 40 -33.61 -11.35 -13.96
N LEU A 41 -33.54 -12.24 -12.99
CA LEU A 41 -32.65 -12.05 -11.82
C LEU A 41 -31.18 -11.84 -12.22
N ALA A 42 -30.71 -12.52 -13.27
CA ALA A 42 -29.34 -12.37 -13.77
C ALA A 42 -29.07 -10.96 -14.30
N GLU A 43 -29.99 -10.38 -15.06
CA GLU A 43 -29.87 -9.02 -15.59
C GLU A 43 -29.89 -7.98 -14.44
N LEU A 44 -30.77 -8.15 -13.46
CA LEU A 44 -30.82 -7.31 -12.26
C LEU A 44 -29.52 -7.40 -11.46
N SER A 45 -29.02 -8.61 -11.24
CA SER A 45 -27.76 -8.87 -10.54
C SER A 45 -26.60 -8.14 -11.19
N HIS A 46 -26.46 -8.22 -12.51
CA HIS A 46 -25.41 -7.55 -13.24
C HIS A 46 -25.44 -6.01 -13.09
N THR A 47 -26.65 -5.42 -13.04
CA THR A 47 -26.80 -3.98 -12.82
C THR A 47 -26.46 -3.59 -11.39
N ILE A 48 -26.88 -4.41 -10.42
CA ILE A 48 -26.60 -4.18 -9.00
C ILE A 48 -25.10 -4.30 -8.70
N GLU A 49 -24.42 -5.33 -9.22
CA GLU A 49 -22.99 -5.57 -8.99
C GLU A 49 -22.09 -4.42 -9.46
N ARG A 50 -22.54 -3.65 -10.45
CA ARG A 50 -21.81 -2.49 -10.98
C ARG A 50 -21.83 -1.27 -10.06
N ASP A 51 -22.66 -1.25 -9.03
CA ASP A 51 -22.76 -0.12 -8.10
C ASP A 51 -22.64 -0.64 -6.64
N PRO A 52 -21.43 -0.64 -6.07
CA PRO A 52 -21.19 -1.11 -4.71
C PRO A 52 -22.02 -0.39 -3.64
N ALA A 53 -22.32 0.90 -3.85
CA ALA A 53 -23.20 1.63 -2.93
C ALA A 53 -24.64 1.12 -3.00
N LEU A 54 -25.13 0.79 -4.19
CA LEU A 54 -26.44 0.16 -4.37
C LEU A 54 -26.46 -1.23 -3.70
N CYS A 55 -25.41 -2.05 -3.90
CA CYS A 55 -25.26 -3.32 -3.19
C CYS A 55 -25.38 -3.13 -1.69
N LEU A 56 -24.62 -2.18 -1.12
CA LEU A 56 -24.65 -1.91 0.32
C LEU A 56 -26.08 -1.61 0.80
N HIS A 57 -26.80 -0.70 0.16
CA HIS A 57 -28.17 -0.36 0.54
C HIS A 57 -29.12 -1.58 0.52
N LEU A 58 -29.00 -2.40 -0.52
CA LEU A 58 -29.82 -3.59 -0.70
C LEU A 58 -29.51 -4.67 0.37
N PHE A 59 -28.21 -4.94 0.61
CA PHE A 59 -27.80 -5.90 1.65
C PHE A 59 -28.20 -5.44 3.04
N LEU A 60 -28.04 -4.16 3.38
CA LEU A 60 -28.47 -3.63 4.69
C LEU A 60 -29.99 -3.69 4.86
N ALA A 61 -30.77 -3.37 3.82
CA ALA A 61 -32.22 -3.47 3.86
C ALA A 61 -32.70 -4.91 4.02
N ALA A 62 -32.11 -5.86 3.28
CA ALA A 62 -32.44 -7.27 3.38
C ALA A 62 -32.11 -7.85 4.76
N ASN A 63 -30.92 -7.54 5.28
CA ASN A 63 -30.49 -7.97 6.61
C ASN A 63 -31.39 -7.36 7.72
N LYS A 64 -31.78 -6.09 7.57
CA LYS A 64 -32.72 -5.45 8.50
C LYS A 64 -34.08 -6.17 8.50
N LYS A 65 -34.62 -6.44 7.31
CA LYS A 65 -35.91 -7.14 7.15
C LYS A 65 -35.83 -8.57 7.71
N SER A 66 -34.77 -9.32 7.46
CA SER A 66 -34.52 -10.65 7.99
C SER A 66 -34.53 -10.68 9.53
N ARG A 67 -33.83 -9.74 10.16
CA ARG A 67 -33.78 -9.63 11.64
C ARG A 67 -35.14 -9.27 12.24
N GLN A 68 -35.99 -8.51 11.53
CA GLN A 68 -37.32 -8.17 11.97
C GLN A 68 -38.26 -9.36 11.96
N HIS A 69 -38.13 -10.29 10.99
CA HIS A 69 -38.98 -11.47 10.87
C HIS A 69 -38.56 -12.60 11.80
N ASN A 70 -37.24 -12.72 12.09
CA ASN A 70 -36.68 -13.77 12.94
C ASN A 70 -35.74 -13.17 14.00
N PRO A 71 -36.27 -12.57 15.06
CA PRO A 71 -35.46 -12.02 16.14
C PRO A 71 -34.64 -13.11 16.81
N GLY A 72 -33.28 -12.98 16.80
CA GLY A 72 -32.37 -13.92 17.46
C GLY A 72 -31.89 -15.11 16.62
N GLN A 73 -32.54 -15.43 15.49
CA GLN A 73 -32.13 -16.53 14.57
C GLN A 73 -31.83 -16.06 13.14
N GLY A 74 -31.78 -14.76 12.90
CA GLY A 74 -31.60 -14.22 11.57
C GLY A 74 -30.25 -14.60 10.96
N VAL A 75 -30.26 -15.47 9.95
CA VAL A 75 -29.10 -15.77 9.14
C VAL A 75 -28.69 -14.51 8.38
N GLU A 76 -27.42 -14.13 8.46
CA GLU A 76 -26.90 -13.00 7.71
C GLU A 76 -26.94 -13.25 6.21
N ILE A 77 -27.51 -12.30 5.48
CA ILE A 77 -27.70 -12.37 4.05
C ILE A 77 -26.46 -11.77 3.39
N LEU A 78 -25.72 -12.63 2.67
CA LEU A 78 -24.54 -12.30 1.89
C LEU A 78 -24.58 -12.99 0.51
N SER A 79 -25.79 -13.15 -0.04
CA SER A 79 -26.03 -13.60 -1.42
C SER A 79 -27.04 -12.67 -2.07
N LEU A 80 -26.76 -12.25 -3.30
CA LEU A 80 -27.62 -11.32 -4.02
C LEU A 80 -28.99 -11.94 -4.34
N ASN A 81 -29.02 -13.25 -4.63
CA ASN A 81 -30.26 -13.98 -4.83
C ASN A 81 -31.16 -13.92 -3.58
N HIS A 82 -30.59 -14.12 -2.40
CA HIS A 82 -31.34 -14.01 -1.15
C HIS A 82 -31.79 -12.58 -0.87
N VAL A 83 -30.99 -11.56 -1.24
CA VAL A 83 -31.40 -10.15 -1.15
C VAL A 83 -32.67 -9.91 -1.94
N VAL A 84 -32.69 -10.35 -3.21
CA VAL A 84 -33.84 -10.18 -4.10
C VAL A 84 -35.03 -10.94 -3.59
N THR A 85 -34.88 -12.17 -3.13
CA THR A 85 -35.95 -13.00 -2.56
C THR A 85 -36.58 -12.33 -1.34
N ILE A 86 -35.80 -11.80 -0.42
CA ILE A 86 -36.29 -11.19 0.82
C ILE A 86 -36.95 -9.83 0.58
N LEU A 87 -36.36 -9.01 -0.27
CA LEU A 87 -36.89 -7.67 -0.56
C LEU A 87 -38.08 -7.74 -1.53
N GLY A 88 -38.03 -8.63 -2.50
CA GLY A 88 -38.93 -8.67 -3.64
C GLY A 88 -38.75 -7.47 -4.57
N MET A 89 -39.39 -7.47 -5.74
CA MET A 89 -39.25 -6.38 -6.72
C MET A 89 -39.68 -5.03 -6.19
N LYS A 90 -40.76 -4.98 -5.41
CA LYS A 90 -41.24 -3.75 -4.76
C LYS A 90 -40.21 -3.20 -3.76
N GLY A 91 -39.63 -4.07 -2.92
CA GLY A 91 -38.60 -3.67 -1.94
C GLY A 91 -37.32 -3.18 -2.59
N LEU A 92 -36.90 -3.75 -3.73
CA LEU A 92 -35.77 -3.24 -4.52
C LEU A 92 -36.04 -1.80 -5.00
N VAL A 93 -37.21 -1.54 -5.59
CA VAL A 93 -37.59 -0.19 -6.05
C VAL A 93 -37.63 0.80 -4.89
N ASP A 94 -38.20 0.40 -3.74
CA ASP A 94 -38.28 1.26 -2.56
C ASP A 94 -36.91 1.60 -2.00
N CYS A 95 -35.96 0.64 -1.99
CA CYS A 95 -34.58 0.90 -1.61
C CYS A 95 -33.89 1.91 -2.54
N VAL A 96 -34.06 1.74 -3.86
CA VAL A 96 -33.50 2.66 -4.86
C VAL A 96 -34.07 4.07 -4.73
N LYS A 97 -35.36 4.20 -4.46
CA LYS A 97 -36.01 5.51 -4.26
C LYS A 97 -35.55 6.22 -3.00
N LYS A 98 -35.29 5.47 -1.92
CA LYS A 98 -34.84 6.01 -0.63
C LYS A 98 -33.34 6.35 -0.62
N ALA A 99 -32.55 5.66 -1.43
CA ALA A 99 -31.11 5.90 -1.49
C ALA A 99 -30.78 7.27 -2.09
N PRO A 100 -29.85 8.02 -1.50
CA PRO A 100 -29.35 9.26 -2.10
C PRO A 100 -28.77 8.97 -3.48
N GLN A 101 -29.01 9.86 -4.45
CA GLN A 101 -28.55 9.67 -5.82
C GLN A 101 -27.41 10.63 -6.16
N LEU A 102 -26.34 10.10 -6.77
CA LEU A 102 -25.20 10.85 -7.24
C LEU A 102 -25.36 11.19 -8.73
N LYS A 103 -25.38 12.49 -9.03
CA LYS A 103 -25.19 12.97 -10.41
C LYS A 103 -23.68 13.19 -10.62
N LEU A 104 -23.13 12.49 -11.61
CA LEU A 104 -21.70 12.56 -11.89
C LEU A 104 -21.29 13.95 -12.41
N HIS A 105 -20.27 14.52 -11.77
CA HIS A 105 -19.56 15.71 -12.20
C HIS A 105 -18.10 15.34 -12.44
N LYS A 106 -17.64 15.41 -13.71
CA LYS A 106 -16.29 14.97 -14.10
C LYS A 106 -15.15 15.76 -13.44
N SER A 107 -15.41 16.97 -12.98
CA SER A 107 -14.43 17.83 -12.29
C SER A 107 -14.38 17.64 -10.77
N ASP A 108 -15.39 16.99 -10.17
CA ASP A 108 -15.48 16.86 -8.70
C ASP A 108 -14.52 15.79 -8.18
N ALA A 109 -13.47 16.23 -7.50
CA ALA A 109 -12.44 15.37 -6.94
C ALA A 109 -12.96 14.49 -5.79
N TYR A 110 -13.90 14.97 -5.00
CA TYR A 110 -14.52 14.21 -3.90
C TYR A 110 -15.34 13.04 -4.45
N GLN A 111 -16.14 13.30 -5.50
CA GLN A 111 -16.90 12.24 -6.16
C GLN A 111 -15.97 11.20 -6.80
N LYS A 112 -14.91 11.63 -7.46
CA LYS A 112 -13.91 10.71 -8.04
C LYS A 112 -13.29 9.82 -6.97
N ALA A 113 -12.87 10.39 -5.85
CA ALA A 113 -12.27 9.64 -4.76
C ALA A 113 -13.24 8.63 -4.13
N TYR A 114 -14.49 9.04 -3.93
CA TYR A 114 -15.56 8.17 -3.45
C TYR A 114 -15.80 6.98 -4.39
N LEU A 115 -15.92 7.24 -5.69
CA LEU A 115 -16.11 6.19 -6.69
C LEU A 115 -14.86 5.30 -6.87
N GLN A 116 -13.66 5.89 -6.76
CA GLN A 116 -12.42 5.13 -6.79
C GLN A 116 -12.33 4.14 -5.63
N ALA A 117 -12.71 4.56 -4.43
CA ALA A 117 -12.74 3.68 -3.26
C ALA A 117 -13.74 2.53 -3.44
N GLN A 118 -14.89 2.79 -4.06
CA GLN A 118 -15.86 1.74 -4.42
C GLN A 118 -15.29 0.78 -5.47
N SER A 119 -14.64 1.30 -6.51
CA SER A 119 -14.00 0.48 -7.55
C SER A 119 -12.93 -0.44 -6.96
N CYS A 120 -12.12 0.05 -6.01
CA CYS A 120 -11.15 -0.77 -5.27
C CYS A 120 -11.84 -1.91 -4.50
N SER A 121 -12.92 -1.60 -3.79
CA SER A 121 -13.66 -2.62 -3.03
C SER A 121 -14.33 -3.66 -3.93
N ALA A 122 -14.92 -3.23 -5.05
CA ALA A 122 -15.50 -4.13 -6.05
C ALA A 122 -14.43 -5.06 -6.65
N PHE A 123 -13.26 -4.53 -6.98
CA PHE A 123 -12.14 -5.36 -7.43
C PHE A 123 -11.64 -6.32 -6.35
N GLY A 124 -11.54 -5.85 -5.10
CA GLY A 124 -11.23 -6.70 -3.95
C GLY A 124 -12.20 -7.86 -3.81
N GLY A 125 -13.51 -7.61 -3.99
CA GLY A 125 -14.53 -8.66 -3.99
C GLY A 125 -14.34 -9.70 -5.11
N ASN A 126 -14.02 -9.26 -6.33
CA ASN A 126 -13.73 -10.18 -7.45
C ASN A 126 -12.45 -11.00 -7.22
N LEU A 127 -11.41 -10.39 -6.66
CA LEU A 127 -10.20 -11.10 -6.24
C LEU A 127 -10.52 -12.14 -5.17
N MET A 128 -11.34 -11.79 -4.18
CA MET A 128 -11.73 -12.72 -3.11
C MET A 128 -12.49 -13.92 -3.65
N GLU A 129 -13.46 -13.67 -4.52
CA GLU A 129 -14.22 -14.73 -5.18
C GLU A 129 -13.31 -15.69 -5.95
N HIS A 130 -12.38 -15.16 -6.75
CA HIS A 130 -11.43 -15.96 -7.52
C HIS A 130 -10.54 -16.81 -6.61
N TRP A 131 -9.87 -16.20 -5.64
CA TRP A 131 -8.90 -16.89 -4.79
C TRP A 131 -9.55 -17.91 -3.86
N VAL A 132 -10.80 -17.70 -3.45
CA VAL A 132 -11.56 -18.71 -2.70
C VAL A 132 -11.92 -19.90 -3.58
N LYS A 133 -12.36 -19.66 -4.83
CA LYS A 133 -12.64 -20.75 -5.80
C LYS A 133 -11.40 -21.59 -6.10
N VAL A 134 -10.24 -20.95 -6.25
CA VAL A 134 -8.96 -21.65 -6.50
C VAL A 134 -8.55 -22.52 -5.30
N ASN A 135 -8.82 -22.07 -4.09
CA ASN A 135 -8.43 -22.78 -2.86
C ASN A 135 -9.49 -23.80 -2.38
N HIS A 136 -10.56 -24.00 -3.13
CA HIS A 136 -11.64 -24.93 -2.81
C HIS A 136 -12.27 -24.74 -1.40
N GLY A 137 -12.25 -23.50 -0.89
CA GLY A 137 -12.68 -23.17 0.47
C GLY A 137 -13.90 -22.24 0.54
N GLY A 138 -15.01 -22.72 1.07
CA GLY A 138 -16.13 -21.89 1.52
C GLY A 138 -17.03 -21.33 0.41
N SER A 139 -18.01 -20.50 0.80
CA SER A 139 -18.88 -19.80 -0.13
C SER A 139 -18.17 -18.57 -0.72
N ALA A 140 -17.66 -18.68 -1.94
CA ALA A 140 -16.96 -17.62 -2.64
C ALA A 140 -17.83 -16.35 -2.78
N GLU A 141 -19.13 -16.50 -3.07
CA GLU A 141 -20.08 -15.41 -3.18
C GLU A 141 -20.22 -14.63 -1.87
N ARG A 142 -20.36 -15.32 -0.74
CA ARG A 142 -20.48 -14.67 0.59
C ARG A 142 -19.24 -13.85 0.92
N LEU A 143 -18.05 -14.39 0.63
CA LEU A 143 -16.79 -13.69 0.90
C LEU A 143 -16.56 -12.54 -0.08
N LYS A 144 -16.98 -12.66 -1.36
CA LYS A 144 -17.03 -11.55 -2.32
C LYS A 144 -17.80 -10.36 -1.74
N TRP A 145 -19.06 -10.60 -1.33
CA TRP A 145 -19.92 -9.54 -0.83
C TRP A 145 -19.44 -8.97 0.49
N ALA A 146 -18.97 -9.81 1.42
CA ALA A 146 -18.37 -9.34 2.65
C ALA A 146 -17.17 -8.41 2.39
N THR A 147 -16.33 -8.76 1.41
CA THR A 147 -15.16 -7.95 1.02
C THR A 147 -15.59 -6.59 0.46
N ILE A 148 -16.58 -6.55 -0.42
CA ILE A 148 -17.10 -5.30 -0.99
C ILE A 148 -17.67 -4.41 0.11
N LEU A 149 -18.51 -4.98 0.98
CA LEU A 149 -19.19 -4.24 2.04
C LEU A 149 -18.22 -3.74 3.12
N ALA A 150 -17.15 -4.46 3.41
CA ALA A 150 -16.10 -4.03 4.33
C ALA A 150 -15.39 -2.75 3.88
N GLY A 151 -15.43 -2.43 2.58
CA GLY A 151 -14.90 -1.17 2.05
C GLY A 151 -15.78 0.06 2.34
N ALA A 152 -17.06 -0.12 2.68
CA ALA A 152 -18.01 0.99 2.81
C ALA A 152 -17.60 2.10 3.79
N PRO A 153 -17.03 1.83 4.98
CA PRO A 153 -16.51 2.86 5.86
C PRO A 153 -15.45 3.74 5.20
N ARG A 154 -14.59 3.15 4.37
CA ARG A 154 -13.55 3.88 3.65
C ARG A 154 -14.13 4.76 2.53
N TRP A 155 -15.24 4.36 1.89
CA TRP A 155 -15.93 5.21 0.92
C TRP A 155 -16.42 6.49 1.57
N ILE A 156 -16.98 6.39 2.78
CA ILE A 156 -17.40 7.55 3.59
C ILE A 156 -16.21 8.45 3.87
N MET A 157 -15.07 7.91 4.30
CA MET A 157 -13.88 8.69 4.59
C MET A 157 -13.35 9.41 3.35
N TRP A 158 -13.31 8.76 2.19
CA TRP A 158 -12.90 9.41 0.94
C TRP A 158 -13.85 10.51 0.50
N ARG A 159 -15.12 10.43 0.86
CA ARG A 159 -16.10 11.46 0.54
C ARG A 159 -16.05 12.62 1.51
N GLU A 160 -16.11 12.36 2.82
CA GLU A 160 -16.27 13.39 3.85
C GLU A 160 -14.94 13.96 4.35
N ALA A 161 -13.87 13.20 4.23
CA ALA A 161 -12.53 13.54 4.70
C ALA A 161 -11.50 13.53 3.57
N TYR A 162 -11.89 13.88 2.35
CA TYR A 162 -11.03 13.82 1.16
C TYR A 162 -9.67 14.50 1.36
N VAL A 163 -9.67 15.73 1.88
CA VAL A 163 -8.43 16.50 2.10
C VAL A 163 -7.51 15.80 3.08
N GLN A 164 -8.08 15.28 4.17
CA GLN A 164 -7.33 14.56 5.20
C GLN A 164 -6.81 13.21 4.67
N MET A 165 -7.61 12.47 3.93
CA MET A 165 -7.20 11.23 3.28
C MET A 165 -6.04 11.49 2.31
N ARG A 166 -6.13 12.52 1.47
CA ARG A 166 -5.06 12.91 0.55
C ARG A 166 -3.79 13.36 1.28
N LYS A 167 -3.93 14.11 2.38
CA LYS A 167 -2.80 14.52 3.22
C LYS A 167 -2.12 13.31 3.86
N CYS A 168 -2.91 12.35 4.32
CA CYS A 168 -2.40 11.10 4.88
C CYS A 168 -1.63 10.29 3.84
N ASP A 169 -2.20 10.09 2.65
CA ASP A 169 -1.54 9.40 1.53
C ASP A 169 -0.25 10.09 1.12
N TRP A 170 -0.25 11.42 1.07
CA TRP A 170 0.96 12.19 0.77
C TRP A 170 2.06 11.93 1.79
N LEU A 171 1.75 12.04 3.09
CA LEU A 171 2.72 11.78 4.16
C LEU A 171 3.30 10.36 4.10
N ILE A 172 2.48 9.38 3.72
CA ILE A 172 2.90 7.98 3.66
C ILE A 172 3.76 7.69 2.43
N HIS A 173 3.36 8.19 1.27
CA HIS A 173 3.96 7.79 -0.02
C HIS A 173 5.02 8.74 -0.53
N HIS A 174 4.96 10.01 -0.19
CA HIS A 174 5.91 11.02 -0.61
C HIS A 174 6.92 11.35 0.50
N ASP A 175 6.44 11.59 1.71
CA ASP A 175 7.30 11.92 2.86
C ASP A 175 7.76 10.68 3.64
N PHE A 176 7.39 9.48 3.20
CA PHE A 176 7.74 8.18 3.78
C PHE A 176 7.46 8.08 5.29
N VAL A 177 6.46 8.80 5.78
CA VAL A 177 6.04 8.72 7.17
C VAL A 177 5.34 7.38 7.43
N ALA A 178 5.66 6.72 8.54
CA ALA A 178 5.00 5.48 8.92
C ALA A 178 3.48 5.67 8.99
N THR A 179 2.70 4.73 8.40
CA THR A 179 1.24 4.82 8.25
C THR A 179 0.53 5.26 9.54
N LYS A 180 0.74 4.56 10.65
CA LYS A 180 0.12 4.91 11.94
C LYS A 180 0.49 6.31 12.45
N ARG A 181 1.70 6.79 12.14
CA ARG A 181 2.14 8.13 12.53
C ARG A 181 1.50 9.21 11.66
N ALA A 182 1.37 8.95 10.36
CA ALA A 182 0.67 9.84 9.44
C ALA A 182 -0.81 9.96 9.80
N GLU A 183 -1.48 8.83 10.04
CA GLU A 183 -2.88 8.78 10.47
C GLU A 183 -3.10 9.54 11.77
N LYS A 184 -2.29 9.28 12.80
CA LYS A 184 -2.36 9.99 14.09
C LYS A 184 -2.13 11.50 13.93
N LYS A 185 -1.22 11.92 13.03
CA LYS A 185 -0.97 13.33 12.73
C LYS A 185 -2.16 14.01 12.07
N VAL A 186 -2.84 13.31 11.16
CA VAL A 186 -3.92 13.87 10.34
C VAL A 186 -5.29 13.74 11.03
N PHE A 187 -5.63 12.55 11.54
CA PHE A 187 -6.94 12.22 12.09
C PHE A 187 -6.98 12.30 13.63
N GLY A 188 -5.83 12.32 14.30
CA GLY A 188 -5.73 12.22 15.77
C GLY A 188 -5.88 10.81 16.33
N CYS A 189 -6.10 9.80 15.48
CA CYS A 189 -6.25 8.37 15.80
C CYS A 189 -5.82 7.52 14.61
N SER A 190 -5.88 6.19 14.70
CA SER A 190 -5.67 5.33 13.53
C SER A 190 -6.90 5.34 12.62
N LEU A 191 -6.68 5.20 11.32
CA LEU A 191 -7.78 5.08 10.36
C LEU A 191 -8.59 3.80 10.61
N ASP A 192 -7.93 2.72 11.00
CA ASP A 192 -8.57 1.44 11.33
C ASP A 192 -9.61 1.59 12.46
N GLU A 193 -9.35 2.41 13.49
CA GLU A 193 -10.32 2.69 14.54
C GLU A 193 -11.58 3.38 14.00
N ILE A 194 -11.39 4.36 13.11
CA ILE A 194 -12.52 5.07 12.48
C ILE A 194 -13.34 4.11 11.64
N LEU A 195 -12.68 3.31 10.79
CA LEU A 195 -13.34 2.37 9.88
C LEU A 195 -14.11 1.29 10.67
N CYS A 196 -13.53 0.76 11.74
CA CYS A 196 -14.19 -0.21 12.62
C CYS A 196 -15.47 0.37 13.25
N LEU A 197 -15.41 1.59 13.81
CA LEU A 197 -16.56 2.25 14.41
C LEU A 197 -17.65 2.57 13.37
N LEU A 198 -17.28 3.04 12.19
CA LEU A 198 -18.21 3.29 11.09
C LEU A 198 -18.86 1.99 10.59
N GLY A 199 -18.11 0.90 10.48
CA GLY A 199 -18.62 -0.41 10.10
C GLY A 199 -19.71 -0.92 11.06
N ARG A 200 -19.45 -0.80 12.37
CA ARG A 200 -20.43 -1.12 13.41
C ARG A 200 -21.67 -0.24 13.30
N LYS A 201 -21.50 1.06 13.05
CA LYS A 201 -22.62 2.01 12.91
C LYS A 201 -23.45 1.72 11.67
N LEU A 202 -22.82 1.30 10.58
CA LEU A 202 -23.52 0.85 9.37
C LEU A 202 -24.24 -0.49 9.57
N MET A 203 -23.99 -1.19 10.68
CA MET A 203 -24.51 -2.55 10.94
C MET A 203 -24.11 -3.53 9.82
N LEU A 204 -22.86 -3.45 9.39
CA LEU A 204 -22.32 -4.38 8.39
C LEU A 204 -22.50 -5.82 8.86
N PRO A 205 -22.63 -6.78 7.91
CA PRO A 205 -22.60 -8.21 8.23
C PRO A 205 -21.33 -8.60 9.00
N SER A 206 -21.42 -9.62 9.86
CA SER A 206 -20.33 -10.03 10.77
C SER A 206 -19.02 -10.30 10.04
N LEU A 207 -19.06 -11.00 8.88
CA LEU A 207 -17.87 -11.25 8.06
C LEU A 207 -17.21 -9.96 7.57
N ALA A 208 -18.00 -8.96 7.15
CA ALA A 208 -17.49 -7.67 6.73
C ALA A 208 -16.95 -6.85 7.91
N GLN A 209 -17.59 -6.94 9.08
CA GLN A 209 -17.18 -6.25 10.30
C GLN A 209 -15.89 -6.86 10.87
N ASN A 210 -15.76 -8.18 10.88
CA ASN A 210 -14.63 -8.88 11.45
C ASN A 210 -13.29 -8.50 10.79
N VAL A 211 -13.28 -8.23 9.47
CA VAL A 211 -12.06 -7.79 8.78
C VAL A 211 -11.62 -6.38 9.17
N LEU A 212 -12.54 -5.56 9.69
CA LEU A 212 -12.24 -4.23 10.21
C LEU A 212 -11.77 -4.25 11.67
N GLU A 213 -11.92 -5.38 12.37
CA GLU A 213 -11.53 -5.52 13.76
C GLU A 213 -10.11 -6.05 13.89
N ALA A 214 -9.19 -5.22 14.40
CA ALA A 214 -7.79 -5.58 14.58
C ALA A 214 -7.58 -6.88 15.39
N LYS A 215 -8.50 -7.22 16.28
CA LYS A 215 -8.46 -8.45 17.09
C LYS A 215 -8.66 -9.73 16.27
N GLN A 216 -9.32 -9.62 15.12
CA GLN A 216 -9.61 -10.74 14.22
C GLN A 216 -8.50 -10.97 13.18
N LEU A 217 -7.51 -10.07 13.13
CA LEU A 217 -6.43 -10.11 12.16
C LEU A 217 -5.10 -10.51 12.82
N PRO A 218 -4.15 -11.05 12.03
CA PRO A 218 -2.83 -11.35 12.53
C PRO A 218 -2.12 -10.10 13.06
N THR A 219 -1.40 -10.24 14.17
CA THR A 219 -0.50 -9.21 14.68
C THR A 219 0.68 -9.00 13.74
N LEU A 220 1.43 -7.89 13.88
CA LEU A 220 2.63 -7.63 13.07
C LEU A 220 3.65 -8.77 13.13
N LYS A 221 3.84 -9.39 14.32
CA LYS A 221 4.71 -10.56 14.50
C LYS A 221 4.21 -11.76 13.69
N GLN A 222 2.91 -12.05 13.77
CA GLN A 222 2.28 -13.14 13.01
C GLN A 222 2.32 -12.89 11.50
N TRP A 223 2.11 -11.65 11.05
CA TRP A 223 2.31 -11.27 9.65
C TRP A 223 3.75 -11.52 9.21
N GLY A 224 4.74 -11.14 10.03
CA GLY A 224 6.15 -11.46 9.77
C GLY A 224 6.38 -12.97 9.62
N GLN A 225 5.83 -13.77 10.52
CA GLN A 225 5.91 -15.23 10.45
C GLN A 225 5.26 -15.79 9.17
N LEU A 226 4.03 -15.37 8.83
CA LEU A 226 3.33 -15.80 7.63
C LEU A 226 4.09 -15.46 6.33
N LEU A 227 4.80 -14.32 6.30
CA LEU A 227 5.50 -13.84 5.12
C LEU A 227 6.90 -14.44 4.96
N HIS A 228 7.58 -14.78 6.05
CA HIS A 228 9.00 -15.14 6.05
C HIS A 228 9.25 -16.65 6.19
N HIS A 229 8.31 -17.43 6.72
CA HIS A 229 8.48 -18.86 6.78
C HIS A 229 8.49 -19.49 5.39
N ARG A 230 9.45 -20.40 5.15
CA ARG A 230 9.47 -21.24 3.96
C ARG A 230 8.26 -22.20 3.99
N TYR A 231 7.81 -22.63 2.84
CA TYR A 231 6.63 -23.51 2.72
C TYR A 231 6.77 -24.79 3.57
N LEU A 232 7.97 -25.35 3.68
CA LEU A 232 8.29 -26.55 4.46
C LEU A 232 8.17 -26.33 5.97
N ASP A 233 8.38 -25.10 6.46
CA ASP A 233 8.33 -24.79 7.88
C ASP A 233 6.90 -24.73 8.44
N PHE A 234 5.87 -24.73 7.56
CA PHE A 234 4.48 -24.75 7.99
C PHE A 234 3.98 -26.10 8.52
N ILE A 235 4.73 -27.19 8.32
CA ILE A 235 4.38 -28.52 8.84
C ILE A 235 4.46 -28.50 10.36
N ASP A 236 5.46 -27.81 10.93
CA ASP A 236 5.70 -27.67 12.38
C ASP A 236 5.24 -26.33 12.95
N ALA A 237 4.60 -25.50 12.15
CA ALA A 237 4.14 -24.20 12.61
C ALA A 237 3.09 -24.32 13.72
N ASP A 238 3.17 -23.39 14.69
CA ASP A 238 2.18 -23.20 15.75
C ASP A 238 0.75 -23.31 15.21
N LEU A 239 -0.09 -24.09 15.86
CA LEU A 239 -1.51 -24.27 15.55
C LEU A 239 -2.25 -22.95 15.36
N LYS A 240 -1.85 -21.89 16.09
CA LYS A 240 -2.39 -20.54 15.92
C LYS A 240 -2.09 -19.98 14.53
N LEU A 241 -0.87 -20.20 14.03
CA LEU A 241 -0.47 -19.70 12.72
C LEU A 241 -1.21 -20.43 11.59
N LYS A 242 -1.41 -21.76 11.72
CA LYS A 242 -2.22 -22.55 10.80
C LYS A 242 -3.67 -22.05 10.77
N ARG A 243 -4.27 -21.78 11.95
CA ARG A 243 -5.64 -21.21 12.05
C ARG A 243 -5.73 -19.82 11.41
N LEU A 244 -4.73 -18.96 11.60
CA LEU A 244 -4.69 -17.63 10.97
C LEU A 244 -4.55 -17.73 9.45
N LYS A 245 -3.77 -18.69 8.93
CA LYS A 245 -3.64 -18.93 7.49
C LYS A 245 -4.96 -19.34 6.85
N SER A 246 -5.72 -20.23 7.50
CA SER A 246 -7.02 -20.70 7.02
C SER A 246 -8.19 -19.74 7.33
N ASN A 247 -7.96 -18.68 8.11
CA ASN A 247 -8.99 -17.71 8.45
C ASN A 247 -9.33 -16.84 7.23
N PRO A 248 -10.57 -16.83 6.73
CA PRO A 248 -10.98 -16.00 5.61
C PRO A 248 -10.78 -14.49 5.84
N ASN A 249 -10.85 -14.02 7.10
CA ASN A 249 -10.60 -12.62 7.43
C ASN A 249 -9.15 -12.21 7.12
N THR A 250 -8.18 -13.11 7.31
CA THR A 250 -6.76 -12.86 6.97
C THR A 250 -6.59 -12.66 5.46
N LEU A 251 -7.19 -13.54 4.66
CA LEU A 251 -7.18 -13.43 3.20
C LEU A 251 -7.89 -12.16 2.72
N MET A 252 -9.06 -11.88 3.27
CA MET A 252 -9.86 -10.70 2.97
C MET A 252 -9.09 -9.40 3.28
N ALA A 253 -8.39 -9.33 4.42
CA ALA A 253 -7.58 -8.17 4.80
C ALA A 253 -6.44 -7.90 3.80
N VAL A 254 -5.73 -8.96 3.34
CA VAL A 254 -4.67 -8.82 2.32
C VAL A 254 -5.24 -8.33 1.01
N ILE A 255 -6.36 -8.91 0.56
CA ILE A 255 -7.00 -8.56 -0.71
C ILE A 255 -7.52 -7.13 -0.68
N LEU A 256 -8.18 -6.69 0.39
CA LEU A 256 -8.65 -5.32 0.55
C LEU A 256 -7.48 -4.34 0.53
N HIS A 257 -6.44 -4.62 1.32
CA HIS A 257 -5.25 -3.77 1.35
C HIS A 257 -4.60 -3.66 -0.03
N MET A 258 -4.47 -4.78 -0.76
CA MET A 258 -3.93 -4.79 -2.12
C MET A 258 -4.79 -3.94 -3.07
N ALA A 259 -6.11 -4.16 -3.08
CA ALA A 259 -7.03 -3.44 -3.95
C ALA A 259 -6.99 -1.92 -3.72
N GLU A 260 -6.82 -1.49 -2.47
CA GLU A 260 -6.68 -0.08 -2.09
C GLU A 260 -5.36 0.56 -2.57
N GLN A 261 -4.30 -0.23 -2.76
CA GLN A 261 -3.02 0.26 -3.26
C GLN A 261 -2.96 0.38 -4.78
N LEU A 262 -3.86 -0.27 -5.53
CA LEU A 262 -3.81 -0.31 -6.99
C LEU A 262 -3.88 1.05 -7.69
N PRO A 263 -4.66 2.04 -7.21
CA PRO A 263 -4.60 3.37 -7.80
C PRO A 263 -3.23 4.04 -7.72
N LEU A 264 -2.36 3.55 -6.83
CA LEU A 264 -0.97 4.01 -6.71
C LEU A 264 -0.03 3.27 -7.66
N GLY A 265 -0.36 2.07 -8.06
CA GLY A 265 0.36 1.25 -9.03
C GLY A 265 0.60 -0.19 -8.59
N TRP A 266 0.71 -1.07 -9.58
CA TRP A 266 0.95 -2.51 -9.37
C TRP A 266 2.35 -2.83 -8.85
N MET A 267 3.33 -1.98 -9.15
CA MET A 267 4.74 -2.17 -8.79
C MET A 267 5.14 -1.42 -7.52
N THR A 268 4.17 -0.89 -6.74
CA THR A 268 4.50 -0.30 -5.45
C THR A 268 4.92 -1.38 -4.46
N THR A 269 5.81 -1.04 -3.54
CA THR A 269 6.29 -1.98 -2.51
C THR A 269 5.16 -2.57 -1.68
N LYS A 270 4.10 -1.79 -1.41
CA LYS A 270 2.93 -2.26 -0.67
C LYS A 270 2.10 -3.26 -1.47
N THR A 271 1.89 -3.00 -2.76
CA THR A 271 1.19 -3.92 -3.66
C THR A 271 1.95 -5.23 -3.80
N LEU A 272 3.26 -5.17 -4.06
CA LEU A 272 4.12 -6.36 -4.19
C LEU A 272 4.13 -7.21 -2.91
N ARG A 273 4.17 -6.56 -1.74
CA ARG A 273 4.04 -7.27 -0.44
C ARG A 273 2.70 -7.96 -0.28
N ALA A 274 1.62 -7.27 -0.62
CA ALA A 274 0.29 -7.86 -0.55
C ALA A 274 0.15 -9.06 -1.50
N GLN A 275 0.69 -8.98 -2.72
CA GLN A 275 0.74 -10.12 -3.65
C GLN A 275 1.57 -11.28 -3.11
N LYS A 276 2.72 -11.00 -2.48
CA LYS A 276 3.54 -12.02 -1.82
C LYS A 276 2.80 -12.67 -0.64
N ALA A 277 2.11 -11.86 0.17
CA ALA A 277 1.27 -12.35 1.25
C ALA A 277 0.15 -13.25 0.72
N LEU A 278 -0.52 -12.81 -0.34
CA LEU A 278 -1.56 -13.59 -1.01
C LEU A 278 -1.03 -14.95 -1.48
N GLY A 279 0.13 -14.99 -2.14
CA GLY A 279 0.78 -16.24 -2.54
C GLY A 279 1.05 -17.19 -1.36
N ARG A 280 1.51 -16.65 -0.23
CA ARG A 280 1.73 -17.44 0.98
C ARG A 280 0.43 -18.01 1.58
N LEU A 281 -0.64 -17.21 1.58
CA LEU A 281 -1.94 -17.64 2.09
C LEU A 281 -2.59 -18.70 1.18
N THR A 282 -2.42 -18.56 -0.15
CA THR A 282 -3.05 -19.43 -1.14
C THR A 282 -2.18 -20.61 -1.58
N GLY A 283 -0.92 -20.68 -1.11
CA GLY A 283 0.02 -21.72 -1.54
C GLY A 283 0.51 -21.58 -2.98
N GLN A 284 0.33 -20.40 -3.59
CA GLN A 284 0.72 -20.12 -4.97
C GLN A 284 2.08 -19.40 -5.04
N SER A 285 2.79 -19.58 -6.16
CA SER A 285 3.99 -18.78 -6.41
C SER A 285 3.65 -17.31 -6.59
N HIS A 286 4.61 -16.43 -6.30
CA HIS A 286 4.41 -14.98 -6.47
C HIS A 286 4.06 -14.64 -7.92
N GLU A 287 4.73 -15.24 -8.88
CA GLU A 287 4.52 -15.03 -10.31
C GLU A 287 3.10 -15.47 -10.74
N ALA A 288 2.63 -16.61 -10.23
CA ALA A 288 1.27 -17.08 -10.48
C ALA A 288 0.23 -16.09 -9.94
N VAL A 289 0.44 -15.57 -8.72
CA VAL A 289 -0.43 -14.56 -8.12
C VAL A 289 -0.46 -13.28 -8.94
N VAL A 290 0.71 -12.76 -9.32
CA VAL A 290 0.81 -11.54 -10.14
C VAL A 290 0.07 -11.73 -11.46
N ARG A 291 0.34 -12.83 -12.16
CA ARG A 291 -0.30 -13.14 -13.45
C ARG A 291 -1.82 -13.21 -13.32
N GLN A 292 -2.34 -13.93 -12.33
CA GLN A 292 -3.79 -14.10 -12.15
C GLN A 292 -4.46 -12.77 -11.76
N ASN A 293 -3.84 -12.00 -10.87
CA ASN A 293 -4.37 -10.70 -10.48
C ASN A 293 -4.41 -9.71 -11.65
N HIS A 294 -3.40 -9.73 -12.54
CA HIS A 294 -3.39 -8.91 -13.75
C HIS A 294 -4.50 -9.32 -14.72
N LEU A 295 -4.70 -10.62 -14.96
CA LEU A 295 -5.79 -11.12 -15.80
C LEU A 295 -7.16 -10.70 -15.26
N LEU A 296 -7.36 -10.84 -13.95
CA LEU A 296 -8.59 -10.40 -13.28
C LEU A 296 -8.78 -8.89 -13.37
N ALA A 297 -7.70 -8.10 -13.23
CA ALA A 297 -7.77 -6.66 -13.36
C ALA A 297 -8.25 -6.25 -14.76
N VAL A 298 -7.74 -6.89 -15.80
CA VAL A 298 -8.18 -6.66 -17.18
C VAL A 298 -9.65 -7.04 -17.35
N ALA A 299 -10.04 -8.25 -16.91
CA ALA A 299 -11.42 -8.73 -17.02
C ALA A 299 -12.42 -7.81 -16.31
N VAL A 300 -12.13 -7.40 -15.05
CA VAL A 300 -12.99 -6.49 -14.28
C VAL A 300 -13.05 -5.11 -14.92
N SER A 301 -11.93 -4.62 -15.48
CA SER A 301 -11.89 -3.30 -16.12
C SER A 301 -12.75 -3.22 -17.37
N HIS A 302 -12.88 -4.28 -18.14
CA HIS A 302 -13.80 -4.37 -19.27
C HIS A 302 -15.27 -4.22 -18.85
N HIS A 303 -15.62 -4.66 -17.64
CA HIS A 303 -17.00 -4.59 -17.13
C HIS A 303 -17.28 -3.31 -16.32
N ALA A 304 -16.25 -2.50 -15.99
CA ALA A 304 -16.38 -1.34 -15.11
C ALA A 304 -17.23 -0.18 -15.66
N GLY A 305 -17.57 -0.20 -16.94
CA GLY A 305 -18.35 0.87 -17.57
C GLY A 305 -17.61 2.22 -17.61
N ALA A 306 -18.33 3.28 -17.95
CA ALA A 306 -17.77 4.63 -18.14
C ALA A 306 -17.65 5.42 -16.81
N TRP A 307 -17.13 4.81 -15.76
CA TRP A 307 -16.89 5.52 -14.51
C TRP A 307 -15.67 6.45 -14.66
N PRO A 308 -15.70 7.66 -14.08
CA PRO A 308 -14.58 8.60 -14.14
C PRO A 308 -13.50 8.25 -13.11
N VAL A 309 -13.10 6.98 -13.07
CA VAL A 309 -12.12 6.43 -12.11
C VAL A 309 -11.06 5.62 -12.83
N LEU A 310 -9.92 5.44 -12.17
CA LEU A 310 -8.90 4.53 -12.65
C LEU A 310 -9.36 3.10 -12.42
N THR A 311 -9.58 2.37 -13.51
CA THR A 311 -9.87 0.94 -13.41
C THR A 311 -8.63 0.17 -12.95
N PRO A 312 -8.77 -1.02 -12.37
CA PRO A 312 -7.63 -1.80 -11.89
C PRO A 312 -6.55 -2.05 -12.95
N ALA A 313 -6.93 -2.23 -14.22
CA ALA A 313 -5.99 -2.43 -15.31
C ALA A 313 -5.26 -1.14 -15.76
N THR A 314 -5.78 0.04 -15.46
CA THR A 314 -5.18 1.30 -15.93
C THR A 314 -3.74 1.45 -15.48
N SER A 315 -3.44 1.09 -14.24
CA SER A 315 -2.09 1.21 -13.68
C SER A 315 -1.12 0.12 -14.14
N LEU A 316 -1.59 -0.92 -14.86
CA LEU A 316 -0.74 -1.90 -15.54
C LEU A 316 0.04 -1.28 -16.70
N LEU A 317 -0.51 -0.22 -17.30
CA LEU A 317 0.14 0.51 -18.39
C LEU A 317 1.23 1.46 -17.92
N TRP A 318 1.36 1.67 -16.60
CA TRP A 318 2.35 2.57 -16.05
C TRP A 318 3.71 1.89 -15.95
N PRO A 319 4.79 2.53 -16.42
CA PRO A 319 6.13 2.00 -16.23
C PRO A 319 6.47 1.95 -14.73
N PRO A 320 7.31 1.01 -14.29
CA PRO A 320 7.68 0.84 -12.87
C PRO A 320 8.22 2.13 -12.22
N ALA A 321 8.91 2.98 -12.98
CA ALA A 321 9.43 4.28 -12.52
C ALA A 321 8.34 5.35 -12.38
N ALA A 322 7.12 5.12 -12.87
CA ALA A 322 6.03 6.10 -12.87
C ALA A 322 5.22 6.15 -11.57
N ASN A 323 5.62 5.42 -10.53
CA ASN A 323 4.92 5.40 -9.24
C ASN A 323 4.69 6.80 -8.65
N ASN A 324 5.60 7.75 -8.92
CA ASN A 324 5.47 9.14 -8.51
C ASN A 324 4.56 9.98 -9.42
N GLN A 325 4.11 9.43 -10.55
CA GLN A 325 3.28 10.12 -11.53
C GLN A 325 1.79 9.81 -11.38
N SER A 326 1.41 8.88 -10.48
CA SER A 326 0.02 8.59 -10.21
C SER A 326 -0.74 9.88 -9.90
N PRO A 327 -1.90 10.13 -10.55
CA PRO A 327 -2.76 11.29 -10.23
C PRO A 327 -3.11 11.36 -8.74
N TRP A 328 -3.12 10.21 -8.06
CA TRP A 328 -3.37 10.09 -6.62
C TRP A 328 -2.20 10.54 -5.75
N LEU A 329 -0.98 10.58 -6.30
CA LEU A 329 0.22 11.06 -5.61
C LEU A 329 0.58 12.50 -5.96
N ARG A 330 -0.16 13.15 -6.87
CA ARG A 330 0.02 14.58 -7.12
C ARG A 330 -0.29 15.36 -5.84
N ARG A 331 0.55 16.35 -5.56
CA ARG A 331 0.40 17.22 -4.39
C ARG A 331 -1.06 17.68 -4.28
N PRO A 332 -1.75 17.47 -3.14
CA PRO A 332 -3.07 18.04 -2.96
C PRO A 332 -2.98 19.53 -3.23
N MET A 333 -3.90 20.09 -4.01
CA MET A 333 -3.96 21.53 -4.22
C MET A 333 -4.11 22.18 -2.83
N LEU A 334 -3.06 22.78 -2.33
CA LEU A 334 -2.98 23.50 -1.05
C LEU A 334 -3.87 24.75 -1.01
N CYS A 335 -4.45 25.12 -2.14
CA CYS A 335 -5.37 26.25 -2.27
C CYS A 335 -6.67 26.12 -1.45
N LEU A 336 -6.95 24.96 -0.83
CA LEU A 336 -8.13 24.77 0.03
C LEU A 336 -7.80 24.67 1.52
N LEU A 337 -6.54 24.77 1.90
CA LEU A 337 -6.17 24.97 3.30
C LEU A 337 -6.06 26.47 3.55
N PRO A 338 -6.73 27.02 4.58
CA PRO A 338 -6.50 28.41 4.93
C PRO A 338 -5.01 28.63 5.17
N ASP A 339 -4.49 29.73 4.61
CA ASP A 339 -3.10 30.19 4.58
C ASP A 339 -2.51 30.47 5.99
N LYS A 340 -2.46 29.49 6.88
CA LYS A 340 -1.90 29.63 8.22
C LYS A 340 -1.01 28.47 8.65
N GLU A 341 -0.14 28.03 7.78
CA GLU A 341 1.14 27.45 8.17
C GLU A 341 2.15 27.75 7.05
N LYS A 342 2.41 29.02 6.81
CA LYS A 342 3.75 29.46 6.47
C LYS A 342 4.57 29.13 7.71
N VAL A 343 5.08 27.90 7.76
CA VAL A 343 6.24 27.60 8.59
C VAL A 343 7.26 28.63 8.18
N LYS A 344 7.54 29.56 9.07
CA LYS A 344 8.72 30.41 8.96
C LYS A 344 9.88 29.46 8.70
N GLU A 345 10.36 29.41 7.46
CA GLU A 345 11.73 29.03 7.20
C GLU A 345 12.56 30.10 7.96
N GLU A 346 12.90 29.79 9.20
CA GLU A 346 14.05 30.40 9.81
C GLU A 346 15.24 29.99 8.96
N VAL A 347 15.57 30.90 8.06
CA VAL A 347 16.85 30.93 7.39
C VAL A 347 17.90 31.05 8.49
N LEU A 348 18.37 29.92 8.99
CA LEU A 348 19.62 29.82 9.72
C LEU A 348 20.70 30.29 8.76
N LYS A 349 21.07 31.59 8.90
CA LYS A 349 22.26 32.13 8.26
C LYS A 349 23.44 31.20 8.55
N PRO A 350 24.18 30.73 7.57
CA PRO A 350 25.35 29.91 7.82
C PRO A 350 26.39 30.80 8.52
N GLN A 351 26.65 30.54 9.79
CA GLN A 351 27.88 30.99 10.41
C GLN A 351 29.05 30.31 9.69
N ALA A 352 29.86 31.12 9.05
CA ALA A 352 31.09 30.70 8.43
C ALA A 352 32.04 30.18 9.51
N VAL A 353 32.15 28.87 9.61
CA VAL A 353 33.27 28.22 10.28
C VAL A 353 34.41 28.23 9.26
N GLN A 354 35.34 29.12 9.41
CA GLN A 354 36.66 29.04 8.76
C GLN A 354 37.32 27.76 9.26
N SER A 355 37.40 26.74 8.41
CA SER A 355 38.29 25.62 8.61
C SER A 355 39.38 25.72 7.54
N ASP A 356 40.58 26.09 7.98
CA ASP A 356 41.79 25.89 7.21
C ASP A 356 41.89 24.43 6.74
N SER A 357 41.71 24.21 5.48
CA SER A 357 41.98 22.93 4.85
C SER A 357 42.95 23.14 3.71
N THR A 358 44.18 22.75 3.93
CA THR A 358 45.17 22.44 2.90
C THR A 358 44.59 21.37 1.96
N ALA A 359 43.90 21.81 0.89
CA ALA A 359 43.35 20.93 -0.12
C ALA A 359 44.45 20.64 -1.16
N LEU A 360 44.72 19.37 -1.39
CA LEU A 360 45.49 18.88 -2.52
C LEU A 360 44.83 19.30 -3.85
N PRO A 361 45.57 19.74 -4.87
CA PRO A 361 45.00 20.16 -6.15
C PRO A 361 44.24 19.00 -6.82
N GLY A 362 42.99 19.26 -7.24
CA GLY A 362 42.17 18.29 -7.97
C GLY A 362 41.10 17.55 -7.13
N THR A 363 40.97 17.83 -5.86
CA THR A 363 39.88 17.25 -5.03
C THR A 363 38.62 18.10 -5.07
N PRO A 364 37.47 17.50 -5.38
CA PRO A 364 36.20 18.23 -5.32
C PRO A 364 35.89 18.69 -3.88
N PRO A 365 35.19 19.83 -3.69
CA PRO A 365 34.89 20.37 -2.37
C PRO A 365 34.10 19.37 -1.52
N PRO A 366 34.22 19.41 -0.18
CA PRO A 366 33.47 18.56 0.71
C PRO A 366 31.96 18.78 0.52
N ARG A 367 31.21 17.69 0.35
CA ARG A 367 29.75 17.74 0.26
C ARG A 367 29.14 17.88 1.64
N LYS A 368 28.08 18.66 1.76
CA LYS A 368 27.30 18.72 2.99
C LYS A 368 26.55 17.39 3.18
N ALA A 369 26.71 16.77 4.34
CA ALA A 369 26.00 15.54 4.69
C ALA A 369 24.48 15.80 4.80
N ASN A 370 23.69 14.97 4.12
CA ASN A 370 22.23 15.00 4.25
C ASN A 370 21.77 13.99 5.30
N LYS A 371 21.85 14.37 6.57
CA LYS A 371 21.48 13.51 7.70
C LYS A 371 20.03 12.98 7.61
N ARG A 372 19.12 13.77 7.02
CA ARG A 372 17.72 13.37 6.87
C ARG A 372 17.59 12.22 5.89
N LEU A 373 18.23 12.31 4.73
CA LEU A 373 18.28 11.24 3.73
C LEU A 373 18.90 9.97 4.31
N LEU A 374 19.98 10.08 5.09
CA LEU A 374 20.62 8.94 5.73
C LEU A 374 19.67 8.22 6.69
N VAL A 375 18.99 8.99 7.57
CA VAL A 375 18.03 8.44 8.52
C VAL A 375 16.86 7.75 7.80
N ASP A 376 16.36 8.34 6.72
CA ASP A 376 15.25 7.79 5.94
C ASP A 376 15.66 6.48 5.26
N ILE A 377 16.85 6.40 4.67
CA ILE A 377 17.37 5.18 4.06
C ILE A 377 17.65 4.10 5.11
N ILE A 378 18.25 4.44 6.25
CA ILE A 378 18.45 3.48 7.36
C ILE A 378 17.10 2.97 7.87
N ALA A 379 16.11 3.85 8.00
CA ALA A 379 14.77 3.46 8.39
C ALA A 379 14.10 2.54 7.35
N GLN A 380 14.36 2.79 6.05
CA GLN A 380 13.91 1.92 4.96
C GLN A 380 14.55 0.53 5.06
N PHE A 381 15.85 0.44 5.26
CA PHE A 381 16.54 -0.84 5.46
C PHE A 381 16.07 -1.61 6.69
N LYS A 382 15.85 -0.92 7.82
CA LYS A 382 15.36 -1.57 9.06
C LYS A 382 13.94 -2.08 8.95
N ARG A 383 13.07 -1.38 8.21
CA ARG A 383 11.65 -1.71 8.11
C ARG A 383 11.35 -2.60 6.91
N ASP A 384 12.10 -2.45 5.84
CA ASP A 384 11.65 -2.75 4.50
C ASP A 384 12.74 -3.37 3.60
N VAL A 385 13.74 -4.08 4.19
CA VAL A 385 14.78 -4.78 3.37
C VAL A 385 14.18 -5.63 2.26
N HIS A 386 12.98 -6.16 2.48
CA HIS A 386 12.25 -6.97 1.49
C HIS A 386 11.51 -6.17 0.41
N THR A 387 11.57 -4.83 0.47
CA THR A 387 10.94 -3.98 -0.56
C THR A 387 11.80 -3.78 -1.77
N PHE A 388 13.09 -4.07 -1.64
CA PHE A 388 14.00 -4.00 -2.76
C PHE A 388 13.74 -5.16 -3.73
N SER A 389 13.57 -4.85 -5.00
CA SER A 389 13.25 -5.83 -6.03
C SER A 389 14.42 -6.78 -6.29
N ASN A 390 15.63 -6.33 -6.05
CA ASN A 390 16.86 -7.11 -6.23
C ASN A 390 18.03 -6.55 -5.41
N VAL A 391 19.12 -7.33 -5.34
CA VAL A 391 20.35 -6.95 -4.62
C VAL A 391 20.98 -5.67 -5.20
N HIS A 392 20.84 -5.41 -6.50
CA HIS A 392 21.37 -4.20 -7.12
C HIS A 392 20.73 -2.93 -6.57
N GLU A 393 19.42 -2.95 -6.36
CA GLU A 393 18.68 -1.82 -5.77
C GLU A 393 19.12 -1.54 -4.32
N ILE A 394 19.36 -2.60 -3.55
CA ILE A 394 19.92 -2.49 -2.19
C ILE A 394 21.30 -1.80 -2.25
N LEU A 395 22.18 -2.27 -3.10
CA LEU A 395 23.53 -1.75 -3.22
C LEU A 395 23.56 -0.30 -3.72
N LEU A 396 22.72 0.06 -4.69
CA LEU A 396 22.57 1.44 -5.15
C LEU A 396 22.04 2.35 -4.03
N THR A 397 21.07 1.89 -3.26
CA THR A 397 20.52 2.66 -2.14
C THR A 397 21.53 2.82 -1.01
N CYS A 398 22.34 1.79 -0.71
CA CYS A 398 23.47 1.89 0.20
C CYS A 398 24.49 2.93 -0.29
N ASN A 399 24.84 2.88 -1.57
CA ASN A 399 25.80 3.82 -2.15
C ASN A 399 25.28 5.26 -2.05
N LYS A 400 24.00 5.48 -2.33
CA LYS A 400 23.34 6.78 -2.16
C LYS A 400 23.36 7.26 -0.71
N ALA A 401 23.10 6.38 0.26
CA ALA A 401 23.15 6.72 1.69
C ALA A 401 24.55 7.17 2.11
N ILE A 402 25.60 6.51 1.62
CA ILE A 402 26.98 6.85 1.93
C ILE A 402 27.38 8.14 1.21
N TYR A 403 27.11 8.25 -0.09
CA TYR A 403 27.54 9.37 -0.91
C TYR A 403 26.81 10.69 -0.57
N GLU A 404 25.48 10.67 -0.53
CA GLU A 404 24.67 11.86 -0.26
C GLU A 404 24.36 12.01 1.25
N GLY A 405 24.05 10.92 1.93
CA GLY A 405 23.66 10.94 3.32
C GLY A 405 24.81 11.28 4.26
N LEU A 406 25.97 10.66 4.07
CA LEU A 406 27.20 10.97 4.84
C LEU A 406 28.03 12.09 4.23
N GLY A 407 27.73 12.54 3.00
CA GLY A 407 28.47 13.58 2.31
C GLY A 407 29.87 13.13 1.84
N MET A 408 30.06 11.84 1.56
CA MET A 408 31.33 11.33 1.08
C MET A 408 31.65 11.86 -0.31
N ARG A 409 32.92 12.18 -0.58
CA ARG A 409 33.35 12.69 -1.89
C ARG A 409 33.36 11.61 -2.97
N ARG A 410 33.73 10.41 -2.61
CA ARG A 410 33.86 9.24 -3.49
C ARG A 410 33.39 8.02 -2.75
N THR A 411 32.65 7.16 -3.40
CA THR A 411 32.18 5.88 -2.85
C THR A 411 32.32 4.80 -3.90
N CYS A 412 32.71 3.62 -3.46
CA CYS A 412 32.79 2.45 -4.32
C CYS A 412 32.26 1.24 -3.58
N ILE A 413 31.30 0.55 -4.17
CA ILE A 413 30.83 -0.75 -3.68
C ILE A 413 31.50 -1.82 -4.53
N CYS A 414 32.25 -2.70 -3.87
CA CYS A 414 32.87 -3.84 -4.47
C CYS A 414 32.09 -5.12 -4.14
N VAL A 415 32.13 -6.07 -5.06
CA VAL A 415 31.53 -7.40 -4.90
C VAL A 415 32.60 -8.48 -5.09
N LEU A 416 32.37 -9.62 -4.41
CA LEU A 416 33.18 -10.81 -4.60
C LEU A 416 32.92 -11.44 -5.98
N GLY A 417 33.96 -11.80 -6.72
CA GLY A 417 33.85 -12.55 -7.96
C GLY A 417 33.36 -13.99 -7.76
N LYS A 418 33.08 -14.66 -8.89
CA LYS A 418 32.62 -16.07 -8.91
C LYS A 418 33.65 -16.98 -8.31
N GLY A 419 33.95 -17.28 -7.29
CA GLY A 419 35.01 -18.09 -6.67
C GLY A 419 35.51 -17.51 -5.37
N ASN A 420 34.98 -16.33 -4.97
CA ASN A 420 35.36 -15.61 -3.75
C ASN A 420 36.85 -15.31 -3.62
N ASP A 421 37.56 -15.25 -4.73
CA ASP A 421 39.00 -15.07 -4.80
C ASP A 421 39.45 -13.62 -5.03
N HIS A 422 38.52 -12.77 -5.53
CA HIS A 422 38.82 -11.37 -5.83
C HIS A 422 37.62 -10.44 -5.59
N LEU A 423 37.94 -9.18 -5.29
CA LEU A 423 36.98 -8.07 -5.24
C LEU A 423 37.04 -7.31 -6.57
N ARG A 424 35.87 -6.90 -7.03
CA ARG A 424 35.74 -5.99 -8.17
C ARG A 424 34.76 -4.87 -7.86
N PRO A 425 35.03 -3.64 -8.30
CA PRO A 425 34.08 -2.54 -8.22
C PRO A 425 32.83 -2.85 -9.01
N LEU A 426 31.67 -2.54 -8.40
CA LEU A 426 30.37 -2.69 -9.05
C LEU A 426 29.69 -1.33 -9.23
N TYR A 427 29.69 -0.51 -8.19
CA TYR A 427 29.11 0.82 -8.21
C TYR A 427 30.08 1.84 -7.67
N CYS A 428 30.47 2.79 -8.52
CA CYS A 428 31.40 3.88 -8.20
C CYS A 428 30.65 5.21 -8.37
N VAL A 429 30.63 6.06 -7.34
CA VAL A 429 30.02 7.40 -7.40
C VAL A 429 31.05 8.43 -6.96
N GLY A 430 31.13 9.56 -7.68
CA GLY A 430 32.12 10.60 -7.45
C GLY A 430 33.55 10.24 -7.93
N ILE A 431 33.70 9.13 -8.61
CA ILE A 431 34.95 8.66 -9.20
C ILE A 431 34.95 8.95 -10.71
N PRO A 432 35.94 9.66 -11.28
CA PRO A 432 36.00 9.94 -12.71
C PRO A 432 35.97 8.67 -13.57
N GLN A 433 35.31 8.72 -14.73
CA GLN A 433 35.13 7.54 -15.59
C GLN A 433 36.46 6.96 -16.12
N ASN A 434 37.48 7.79 -16.28
CA ASN A 434 38.83 7.39 -16.70
C ASN A 434 39.68 6.87 -15.54
N SER A 435 39.16 6.77 -14.32
CA SER A 435 39.90 6.26 -13.17
C SER A 435 40.17 4.76 -13.27
N LYS A 436 41.37 4.35 -12.96
CA LYS A 436 41.79 2.93 -12.86
C LYS A 436 40.90 2.14 -11.89
N VAL A 437 40.23 2.81 -10.93
CA VAL A 437 39.35 2.17 -9.96
C VAL A 437 38.21 1.39 -10.62
N HIS A 438 37.69 1.82 -11.78
CA HIS A 438 36.59 1.10 -12.46
C HIS A 438 36.99 -0.28 -12.98
N GLY A 439 38.28 -0.47 -13.30
CA GLY A 439 38.84 -1.74 -13.76
C GLY A 439 39.59 -2.54 -12.69
N LEU A 440 39.58 -2.07 -11.45
CA LEU A 440 40.35 -2.66 -10.36
C LEU A 440 39.88 -4.09 -10.05
N LYS A 441 40.85 -5.02 -10.00
CA LYS A 441 40.63 -6.39 -9.55
C LYS A 441 41.57 -6.68 -8.38
N VAL A 442 41.02 -6.76 -7.16
CA VAL A 442 41.81 -7.00 -5.95
C VAL A 442 41.80 -8.49 -5.60
N VAL A 443 42.94 -9.17 -5.82
CA VAL A 443 43.09 -10.58 -5.47
C VAL A 443 43.24 -10.72 -3.94
N LEU A 444 42.35 -11.45 -3.31
CA LEU A 444 42.27 -11.53 -1.83
C LEU A 444 43.46 -12.27 -1.21
N ALA A 445 44.03 -13.24 -1.92
CA ALA A 445 45.23 -13.97 -1.47
C ALA A 445 46.43 -13.07 -1.32
N GLU A 446 46.53 -12.03 -2.15
CA GLU A 446 47.64 -11.07 -2.19
C GLU A 446 47.41 -9.86 -1.27
N ASN A 447 46.15 -9.65 -0.83
CA ASN A 447 45.73 -8.49 -0.03
C ASN A 447 45.20 -8.87 1.35
N ARG A 448 46.10 -9.02 2.32
CA ARG A 448 45.79 -9.42 3.71
C ARG A 448 44.81 -8.49 4.39
N PHE A 449 44.78 -7.20 4.03
CA PHE A 449 43.86 -6.22 4.59
C PHE A 449 42.42 -6.56 4.23
N PHE A 450 42.09 -6.74 2.95
CA PHE A 450 40.75 -7.08 2.51
C PHE A 450 40.34 -8.49 2.94
N GLY A 451 41.27 -9.44 2.97
CA GLY A 451 40.99 -10.78 3.51
C GLY A 451 40.54 -10.77 4.96
N LYS A 452 41.18 -9.95 5.81
CA LYS A 452 40.76 -9.76 7.21
C LYS A 452 39.41 -9.06 7.34
N LEU A 453 39.13 -8.04 6.51
CA LEU A 453 37.83 -7.33 6.53
C LEU A 453 36.67 -8.22 6.10
N LEU A 454 36.90 -9.15 5.20
CA LEU A 454 35.85 -10.04 4.68
C LEU A 454 35.64 -11.30 5.52
N SER A 455 36.57 -11.64 6.41
CA SER A 455 36.39 -12.79 7.32
C SER A 455 35.30 -12.61 8.36
N LYS A 456 34.93 -11.37 8.67
CA LYS A 456 33.84 -11.00 9.59
C LYS A 456 33.26 -9.64 9.18
N VAL A 457 32.05 -9.36 9.65
CA VAL A 457 31.46 -8.03 9.49
C VAL A 457 32.29 -7.02 10.29
N ALA A 458 33.07 -6.20 9.60
CA ALA A 458 33.98 -5.25 10.21
C ALA A 458 33.97 -3.91 9.45
N SER A 459 34.35 -2.85 10.15
CA SER A 459 34.66 -1.54 9.57
C SER A 459 36.05 -1.13 9.99
N TYR A 460 36.75 -0.45 9.11
CA TYR A 460 38.08 0.05 9.40
C TYR A 460 38.21 1.48 8.87
N LYS A 461 38.60 2.40 9.74
CA LYS A 461 38.88 3.79 9.35
C LYS A 461 40.37 3.91 9.04
N VAL A 462 40.69 4.37 7.86
CA VAL A 462 42.06 4.74 7.48
C VAL A 462 42.18 6.25 7.66
N ASP A 463 43.16 6.67 8.48
CA ASP A 463 43.54 8.06 8.73
C ASP A 463 45.04 8.23 8.55
N GLN A 464 45.57 9.44 8.82
CA GLN A 464 47.00 9.73 8.65
C GLN A 464 47.89 8.86 9.53
N ASP A 465 47.40 8.46 10.71
CA ASP A 465 48.16 7.71 11.70
C ASP A 465 48.40 6.24 11.32
N ASN A 466 47.42 5.65 10.57
CA ASN A 466 47.50 4.24 10.17
C ASN A 466 47.65 3.99 8.67
N PHE A 467 47.75 5.05 7.88
CA PHE A 467 47.79 4.98 6.42
C PHE A 467 48.94 4.13 5.92
N GLU A 468 50.14 4.32 6.44
CA GLU A 468 51.32 3.54 6.04
C GLU A 468 51.21 2.06 6.39
N GLN A 469 50.62 1.74 7.54
CA GLN A 469 50.36 0.35 7.93
C GLN A 469 49.39 -0.34 6.99
N VAL A 470 48.35 0.37 6.54
CA VAL A 470 47.39 -0.17 5.57
C VAL A 470 48.03 -0.32 4.19
N LEU A 471 48.85 0.65 3.74
CA LEU A 471 49.60 0.58 2.49
C LEU A 471 50.47 -0.66 2.43
N ASN A 472 51.19 -0.98 3.49
CA ASN A 472 52.03 -2.17 3.57
C ASN A 472 51.27 -3.50 3.55
N MET A 473 49.93 -3.47 3.76
CA MET A 473 49.06 -4.64 3.66
C MET A 473 48.35 -4.77 2.31
N LEU A 474 48.50 -3.78 1.43
CA LEU A 474 47.93 -3.77 0.10
C LEU A 474 48.99 -4.21 -0.95
N SER A 475 48.54 -4.86 -1.98
CA SER A 475 49.41 -5.14 -3.12
C SER A 475 49.66 -3.90 -3.98
N SER A 476 50.77 -3.86 -4.74
CA SER A 476 51.11 -2.77 -5.65
C SER A 476 49.96 -2.42 -6.61
N ASN A 477 49.20 -3.40 -7.07
CA ASN A 477 48.07 -3.21 -7.97
C ASN A 477 46.89 -2.39 -7.38
N VAL A 478 46.89 -2.15 -6.07
CA VAL A 478 45.86 -1.39 -5.38
C VAL A 478 46.36 -0.01 -4.97
N VAL A 479 47.66 0.17 -4.91
CA VAL A 479 48.31 1.41 -4.47
C VAL A 479 48.52 2.37 -5.64
N ASP A 480 48.76 1.87 -6.87
CA ASP A 480 48.86 2.64 -8.12
C ASP A 480 47.45 3.09 -8.65
#